data_d2bc44c4b8904727aee67768616545a1
#
_entry.id   d2bc44c4b8904727aee67768616545a1
#
_cell.length_a   1.000
_cell.length_b   1.000
_cell.length_c   1.000
_cell.angle_alpha   90.00
_cell.angle_beta   90.00
_cell.angle_gamma   90.00
#
_symmetry.space_group_name_H-M   'P 1'
#
loop_
_entity.id
_entity.type
_entity.pdbx_description
1 polymer ?
#
loop_
_entity_poly.entity_id
_entity_poly.type
_entity_poly.pdbx_seq_one_letter_code
_entity_poly.pdbx_strand_id
1 'polypeptide(L)'
;MDEFGGSFENRMRLPKLIIENIRKKAGDSLAILCRINATDDVEGGQTAQDAAAVASYLEKECGVDGLHLSRAVHLHDECMWAPSLIHGGFSADYVTEIKRAVSVPIITVGRYTEPQYAELMVAEGRADLVAFGRQSIADPEMPNK
;
A
#
# COMPACT_ATOMS: atom_id res chain seq x y z
N MET A 1 25.32 -4.55 12.17
CA MET A 1 24.21 -3.78 11.59
C MET A 1 24.83 -2.57 10.92
N ASP A 2 24.51 -2.33 9.66
CA ASP A 2 25.08 -1.22 8.89
C ASP A 2 24.20 0.05 9.01
N GLU A 3 24.49 1.06 8.19
CA GLU A 3 23.78 2.34 8.18
C GLU A 3 22.34 2.28 7.64
N PHE A 4 21.88 1.14 7.13
CA PHE A 4 20.55 0.90 6.59
C PHE A 4 19.66 0.06 7.50
N GLY A 5 20.18 -0.38 8.65
CA GLY A 5 19.49 -1.24 9.59
C GLY A 5 19.33 -0.65 10.99
N GLY A 6 18.47 -1.24 11.81
CA GLY A 6 18.24 -0.86 13.20
C GLY A 6 17.16 0.21 13.36
N SER A 7 17.53 1.48 13.57
CA SER A 7 16.57 2.55 13.82
C SER A 7 15.63 2.79 12.62
N PHE A 8 14.50 3.43 12.87
CA PHE A 8 13.54 3.81 11.83
C PHE A 8 14.22 4.66 10.75
N GLU A 9 15.00 5.65 11.12
CA GLU A 9 15.70 6.56 10.21
C GLU A 9 16.68 5.80 9.30
N ASN A 10 17.41 4.85 9.88
CA ASN A 10 18.32 4.02 9.10
C ASN A 10 17.59 3.14 8.09
N ARG A 11 16.49 2.50 8.51
CA ARG A 11 15.65 1.69 7.61
C ARG A 11 15.03 2.52 6.47
N MET A 12 14.71 3.78 6.74
CA MET A 12 14.16 4.70 5.74
C MET A 12 15.21 5.34 4.84
N ARG A 13 16.50 5.20 5.14
CA ARG A 13 17.60 5.78 4.36
C ARG A 13 17.63 5.27 2.92
N LEU A 14 17.53 3.97 2.72
CA LEU A 14 17.55 3.39 1.37
C LEU A 14 16.34 3.80 0.52
N PRO A 15 15.09 3.69 0.98
CA PRO A 15 13.93 4.24 0.28
C PRO A 15 14.09 5.70 -0.10
N LYS A 16 14.56 6.54 0.84
CA LYS A 16 14.78 7.98 0.58
C LYS A 16 15.78 8.18 -0.55
N LEU A 17 16.94 7.53 -0.50
CA LEU A 17 17.97 7.64 -1.55
C LEU A 17 17.44 7.21 -2.93
N ILE A 18 16.63 6.15 -2.98
CA ILE A 18 16.01 5.68 -4.23
C ILE A 18 15.09 6.74 -4.80
N ILE A 19 14.17 7.26 -3.98
CA ILE A 19 13.16 8.24 -4.41
C ILE A 19 13.84 9.55 -4.85
N GLU A 20 14.81 10.05 -4.08
CA GLU A 20 15.58 11.25 -4.43
C GLU A 20 16.31 11.07 -5.78
N ASN A 21 16.90 9.90 -6.04
CA ASN A 21 17.56 9.61 -7.30
C ASN A 21 16.58 9.50 -8.47
N ILE A 22 15.39 8.93 -8.25
CA ILE A 22 14.31 8.91 -9.25
C ILE A 22 13.90 10.35 -9.57
N ARG A 23 13.58 11.16 -8.56
CA ARG A 23 13.16 12.55 -8.73
C ARG A 23 14.23 13.37 -9.46
N LYS A 24 15.50 13.21 -9.08
CA LYS A 24 16.64 13.88 -9.74
C LYS A 24 16.74 13.55 -11.23
N LYS A 25 16.40 12.32 -11.64
CA LYS A 25 16.50 11.87 -13.04
C LYS A 25 15.24 12.15 -13.85
N ALA A 26 14.07 11.96 -13.23
CA ALA A 26 12.78 12.09 -13.90
C ALA A 26 12.20 13.50 -13.86
N GLY A 27 12.69 14.35 -12.94
CA GLY A 27 12.12 15.69 -12.71
C GLY A 27 10.77 15.62 -11.99
N ASP A 28 10.06 16.76 -11.99
CA ASP A 28 8.80 16.93 -11.26
C ASP A 28 7.56 16.62 -12.12
N SER A 29 7.75 16.25 -13.37
CA SER A 29 6.64 15.98 -14.31
C SER A 29 6.04 14.59 -14.18
N LEU A 30 6.69 13.67 -13.45
CA LEU A 30 6.23 12.30 -13.25
C LEU A 30 5.84 12.06 -11.79
N ALA A 31 4.67 11.46 -11.58
CA ALA A 31 4.26 10.99 -10.27
C ALA A 31 5.11 9.80 -9.82
N ILE A 32 5.56 9.81 -8.57
CA ILE A 32 6.26 8.71 -7.92
C ILE A 32 5.28 8.01 -6.99
N LEU A 33 4.90 6.78 -7.35
CA LEU A 33 4.08 5.91 -6.51
C LEU A 33 4.96 4.90 -5.79
N CYS A 34 4.75 4.74 -4.49
CA CYS A 34 5.47 3.77 -3.69
C CYS A 34 4.53 2.67 -3.20
N ARG A 35 4.93 1.40 -3.36
CA ARG A 35 4.18 0.27 -2.81
C ARG A 35 4.82 -0.22 -1.53
N ILE A 36 4.02 -0.29 -0.46
CA ILE A 36 4.44 -0.76 0.86
C ILE A 36 3.42 -1.77 1.41
N ASN A 37 3.85 -2.60 2.36
CA ASN A 37 2.91 -3.42 3.12
C ASN A 37 2.16 -2.56 4.14
N ALA A 38 0.86 -2.78 4.29
CA ALA A 38 0.07 -2.24 5.38
C ALA A 38 0.32 -2.99 6.69
N THR A 39 0.60 -4.29 6.59
CA THR A 39 1.03 -5.16 7.69
C THR A 39 1.77 -6.36 7.11
N ASP A 40 2.67 -6.94 7.89
CA ASP A 40 3.38 -8.17 7.49
C ASP A 40 2.63 -9.43 7.90
N ASP A 41 1.66 -9.32 8.81
CA ASP A 41 0.85 -10.43 9.37
C ASP A 41 1.70 -11.53 10.03
N VAL A 42 2.84 -11.18 10.59
CA VAL A 42 3.75 -12.08 11.33
C VAL A 42 4.12 -11.48 12.67
N GLU A 43 4.36 -12.33 13.66
CA GLU A 43 4.84 -11.89 14.98
C GLU A 43 6.18 -11.15 14.83
N GLY A 44 6.29 -9.95 15.41
CA GLY A 44 7.47 -9.08 15.30
C GLY A 44 7.64 -8.41 13.94
N GLY A 45 6.72 -8.61 13.00
CA GLY A 45 6.67 -7.91 11.71
C GLY A 45 6.08 -6.51 11.81
N GLN A 46 5.98 -5.84 10.66
CA GLN A 46 5.41 -4.51 10.54
C GLN A 46 3.91 -4.52 10.88
N THR A 47 3.50 -3.63 11.78
CA THR A 47 2.10 -3.36 12.10
C THR A 47 1.53 -2.25 11.22
N ALA A 48 0.20 -2.03 11.26
CA ALA A 48 -0.44 -0.91 10.56
C ALA A 48 0.05 0.45 11.07
N GLN A 49 0.35 0.57 12.35
CA GLN A 49 0.93 1.78 12.94
C GLN A 49 2.34 2.04 12.42
N ASP A 50 3.17 1.01 12.30
CA ASP A 50 4.50 1.13 11.70
C ASP A 50 4.40 1.54 10.24
N ALA A 51 3.46 0.94 9.50
CA ALA A 51 3.19 1.28 8.10
C ALA A 51 2.69 2.72 7.94
N ALA A 52 1.86 3.21 8.86
CA ALA A 52 1.41 4.60 8.89
C ALA A 52 2.59 5.58 9.11
N ALA A 53 3.54 5.22 9.98
CA ALA A 53 4.75 5.99 10.19
C ALA A 53 5.64 6.00 8.93
N VAL A 54 5.81 4.86 8.28
CA VAL A 54 6.52 4.74 6.99
C VAL A 54 5.84 5.57 5.91
N ALA A 55 4.52 5.48 5.78
CA ALA A 55 3.72 6.23 4.82
C ALA A 55 3.89 7.74 4.99
N SER A 56 3.77 8.22 6.24
CA SER A 56 3.96 9.64 6.58
C SER A 56 5.39 10.13 6.27
N TYR A 57 6.39 9.30 6.51
CA TYR A 57 7.79 9.63 6.15
C TYR A 57 7.98 9.71 4.64
N LEU A 58 7.45 8.76 3.89
CA LEU A 58 7.53 8.75 2.43
C LEU A 58 6.86 9.98 1.81
N GLU A 59 5.70 10.39 2.33
CA GLU A 59 5.03 11.61 1.91
C GLU A 59 5.85 12.85 2.24
N LYS A 60 6.21 13.05 3.52
CA LYS A 60 6.75 14.32 4.02
C LYS A 60 8.23 14.51 3.73
N GLU A 61 9.01 13.43 3.83
CA GLU A 61 10.48 13.48 3.74
C GLU A 61 11.02 13.02 2.38
N CYS A 62 10.24 12.24 1.63
CA CYS A 62 10.66 11.73 0.33
C CYS A 62 9.87 12.33 -0.84
N GLY A 63 8.70 12.94 -0.59
CA GLY A 63 7.88 13.59 -1.62
C GLY A 63 7.30 12.59 -2.62
N VAL A 64 6.77 11.45 -2.14
CA VAL A 64 5.98 10.54 -2.99
C VAL A 64 4.62 11.15 -3.29
N ASP A 65 4.08 10.86 -4.47
CA ASP A 65 2.82 11.42 -4.96
C ASP A 65 1.62 10.49 -4.69
N GLY A 66 1.86 9.26 -4.22
CA GLY A 66 0.82 8.31 -3.83
C GLY A 66 1.39 7.01 -3.30
N LEU A 67 0.56 6.24 -2.61
CA LEU A 67 0.94 4.98 -1.98
C LEU A 67 0.01 3.85 -2.41
N HIS A 68 0.59 2.69 -2.74
CA HIS A 68 -0.12 1.45 -2.99
C HIS A 68 0.11 0.52 -1.81
N LEU A 69 -0.94 0.18 -1.10
CA LEU A 69 -0.87 -0.64 0.11
C LEU A 69 -1.13 -2.11 -0.22
N SER A 70 -0.16 -2.96 0.07
CA SER A 70 -0.30 -4.41 0.03
C SER A 70 -0.34 -5.00 1.45
N ARG A 71 -0.28 -6.31 1.57
CA ARG A 71 -0.36 -7.01 2.85
C ARG A 71 0.46 -8.29 2.80
N ALA A 72 0.95 -8.70 3.97
CA ALA A 72 1.64 -9.95 4.25
C ALA A 72 3.01 -10.13 3.58
N VAL A 73 3.73 -11.09 4.09
CA VAL A 73 5.03 -11.55 3.58
C VAL A 73 4.95 -13.03 3.22
N HIS A 74 5.94 -13.55 2.49
CA HIS A 74 5.99 -14.94 2.03
C HIS A 74 5.91 -16.02 3.12
N LEU A 75 6.13 -15.65 4.39
CA LEU A 75 5.96 -16.57 5.51
C LEU A 75 4.48 -16.91 5.80
N HIS A 76 3.56 -16.14 5.25
CA HIS A 76 2.11 -16.30 5.36
C HIS A 76 1.46 -16.18 3.98
N ASP A 77 1.72 -17.15 3.12
CA ASP A 77 1.22 -17.20 1.74
C ASP A 77 -0.31 -17.10 1.67
N GLU A 78 -1.01 -17.69 2.64
CA GLU A 78 -2.48 -17.62 2.74
C GLU A 78 -3.00 -16.17 2.88
N CYS A 79 -2.26 -15.31 3.57
CA CYS A 79 -2.62 -13.88 3.68
C CYS A 79 -2.23 -13.10 2.43
N MET A 80 -1.09 -13.42 1.84
CA MET A 80 -0.57 -12.73 0.66
C MET A 80 -1.41 -13.03 -0.59
N TRP A 81 -1.82 -14.29 -0.80
CA TRP A 81 -2.61 -14.70 -1.96
C TRP A 81 -4.11 -14.61 -1.76
N ALA A 82 -4.57 -14.47 -0.52
CA ALA A 82 -5.97 -14.37 -0.11
C ALA A 82 -6.86 -15.37 -0.86
N PRO A 83 -6.89 -16.64 -0.45
CA PRO A 83 -7.73 -17.66 -1.07
C PRO A 83 -9.22 -17.35 -0.91
N SER A 84 -10.08 -18.14 -1.55
CA SER A 84 -11.53 -17.90 -1.57
C SER A 84 -12.20 -17.89 -0.17
N LEU A 85 -11.56 -18.49 0.82
CA LEU A 85 -12.02 -18.49 2.21
C LEU A 85 -11.83 -17.14 2.92
N ILE A 86 -10.95 -16.27 2.40
CA ILE A 86 -10.76 -14.91 2.93
C ILE A 86 -11.72 -13.98 2.20
N HIS A 87 -12.50 -13.21 2.96
CA HIS A 87 -13.48 -12.27 2.41
C HIS A 87 -12.81 -11.17 1.56
N GLY A 88 -13.57 -10.58 0.63
CA GLY A 88 -13.14 -9.42 -0.14
C GLY A 88 -12.88 -8.21 0.77
N GLY A 89 -11.93 -7.35 0.39
CA GLY A 89 -11.62 -6.16 1.18
C GLY A 89 -10.94 -6.43 2.53
N PHE A 90 -10.35 -7.61 2.72
CA PHE A 90 -9.74 -8.05 3.99
C PHE A 90 -8.63 -7.14 4.54
N SER A 91 -8.09 -6.23 3.74
CA SER A 91 -7.08 -5.24 4.14
C SER A 91 -7.69 -3.87 4.51
N ALA A 92 -9.00 -3.72 4.43
CA ALA A 92 -9.69 -2.43 4.53
C ALA A 92 -9.37 -1.65 5.82
N ASP A 93 -9.31 -2.31 6.96
CA ASP A 93 -9.07 -1.65 8.25
C ASP A 93 -7.65 -1.10 8.35
N TYR A 94 -6.65 -1.85 7.93
CA TYR A 94 -5.25 -1.40 7.87
C TYR A 94 -5.07 -0.23 6.90
N VAL A 95 -5.70 -0.31 5.72
CA VAL A 95 -5.68 0.77 4.72
C VAL A 95 -6.30 2.03 5.29
N THR A 96 -7.44 1.92 5.98
CA THR A 96 -8.14 3.05 6.60
C THR A 96 -7.28 3.73 7.67
N GLU A 97 -6.54 2.95 8.48
CA GLU A 97 -5.63 3.47 9.48
C GLU A 97 -4.49 4.28 8.84
N ILE A 98 -3.86 3.73 7.80
CA ILE A 98 -2.78 4.41 7.08
C ILE A 98 -3.29 5.65 6.35
N LYS A 99 -4.47 5.59 5.72
CA LYS A 99 -5.10 6.73 5.03
C LYS A 99 -5.26 7.95 5.94
N ARG A 100 -5.53 7.74 7.24
CA ARG A 100 -5.65 8.84 8.21
C ARG A 100 -4.33 9.54 8.53
N ALA A 101 -3.20 8.91 8.23
CA ALA A 101 -1.87 9.43 8.54
C ALA A 101 -1.24 10.23 7.39
N VAL A 102 -1.83 10.19 6.18
CA VAL A 102 -1.30 10.82 4.97
C VAL A 102 -2.40 11.55 4.19
N SER A 103 -1.98 12.51 3.36
CA SER A 103 -2.86 13.25 2.45
C SER A 103 -2.72 12.81 0.98
N VAL A 104 -1.61 12.16 0.63
CA VAL A 104 -1.45 11.61 -0.73
C VAL A 104 -2.47 10.50 -1.02
N PRO A 105 -2.84 10.30 -2.30
CA PRO A 105 -3.74 9.23 -2.69
C PRO A 105 -3.27 7.85 -2.26
N ILE A 106 -4.21 7.05 -1.75
CA ILE A 106 -4.00 5.66 -1.36
C ILE A 106 -4.69 4.73 -2.36
N ILE A 107 -3.91 3.78 -2.88
CA ILE A 107 -4.41 2.68 -3.70
C ILE A 107 -4.50 1.44 -2.79
N THR A 108 -5.69 0.88 -2.64
CA THR A 108 -5.90 -0.37 -1.91
C THR A 108 -5.93 -1.57 -2.85
N VAL A 109 -5.50 -2.73 -2.35
CA VAL A 109 -5.69 -4.03 -2.98
C VAL A 109 -6.05 -5.06 -1.91
N GLY A 110 -6.98 -5.96 -2.20
CA GLY A 110 -7.40 -6.95 -1.20
C GLY A 110 -8.59 -7.80 -1.64
N ARG A 111 -8.46 -8.51 -2.78
CA ARG A 111 -9.50 -9.42 -3.27
C ARG A 111 -10.87 -8.76 -3.42
N TYR A 112 -10.91 -7.61 -4.05
CA TYR A 112 -12.15 -6.93 -4.43
C TYR A 112 -12.74 -7.66 -5.65
N THR A 113 -13.61 -8.66 -5.39
CA THR A 113 -14.29 -9.46 -6.43
C THR A 113 -15.63 -8.87 -6.82
N GLU A 114 -16.20 -8.05 -5.96
CA GLU A 114 -17.48 -7.39 -6.17
C GLU A 114 -17.29 -5.88 -6.28
N PRO A 115 -17.83 -5.24 -7.35
CA PRO A 115 -17.67 -3.79 -7.57
C PRO A 115 -18.14 -2.96 -6.37
N GLN A 116 -19.19 -3.40 -5.69
CA GLN A 116 -19.79 -2.71 -4.54
C GLN A 116 -18.79 -2.53 -3.38
N TYR A 117 -17.93 -3.51 -3.15
CA TYR A 117 -16.87 -3.38 -2.12
C TYR A 117 -15.82 -2.34 -2.51
N ALA A 118 -15.46 -2.30 -3.78
CA ALA A 118 -14.52 -1.30 -4.29
C ALA A 118 -15.12 0.11 -4.19
N GLU A 119 -16.38 0.25 -4.59
CA GLU A 119 -17.14 1.50 -4.48
C GLU A 119 -17.21 1.99 -3.03
N LEU A 120 -17.52 1.09 -2.08
CA LEU A 120 -17.63 1.42 -0.67
C LEU A 120 -16.30 1.99 -0.12
N MET A 121 -15.16 1.41 -0.49
CA MET A 121 -13.83 1.89 -0.05
C MET A 121 -13.59 3.35 -0.46
N VAL A 122 -13.99 3.71 -1.67
CA VAL A 122 -13.83 5.07 -2.20
C VAL A 122 -14.90 6.00 -1.62
N ALA A 123 -16.17 5.59 -1.62
CA ALA A 123 -17.29 6.39 -1.13
C ALA A 123 -17.16 6.76 0.35
N GLU A 124 -16.62 5.86 1.18
CA GLU A 124 -16.36 6.11 2.60
C GLU A 124 -15.03 6.85 2.87
N GLY A 125 -14.27 7.18 1.83
CA GLY A 125 -12.96 7.84 1.97
C GLY A 125 -11.90 6.96 2.65
N ARG A 126 -12.05 5.64 2.59
CA ARG A 126 -11.11 4.68 3.17
C ARG A 126 -9.89 4.45 2.26
N ALA A 127 -10.06 4.63 0.96
CA ALA A 127 -9.02 4.68 -0.05
C ALA A 127 -9.44 5.63 -1.18
N ASP A 128 -8.51 6.05 -2.02
CA ASP A 128 -8.81 6.91 -3.17
C ASP A 128 -8.95 6.10 -4.46
N LEU A 129 -8.26 4.96 -4.56
CA LEU A 129 -8.27 4.06 -5.71
C LEU A 129 -8.27 2.61 -5.24
N VAL A 130 -8.82 1.73 -6.08
CA VAL A 130 -8.83 0.28 -5.84
C VAL A 130 -8.12 -0.45 -6.98
N ALA A 131 -7.20 -1.33 -6.64
CA ALA A 131 -6.47 -2.14 -7.60
C ALA A 131 -7.08 -3.54 -7.71
N PHE A 132 -7.30 -3.98 -8.95
CA PHE A 132 -7.81 -5.29 -9.31
C PHE A 132 -6.73 -6.12 -10.00
N GLY A 133 -6.47 -7.34 -9.53
CA GLY A 133 -5.58 -8.29 -10.16
C GLY A 133 -6.34 -9.42 -10.81
N ARG A 134 -6.53 -10.52 -10.07
CA ARG A 134 -7.21 -11.75 -10.55
C ARG A 134 -8.62 -11.49 -11.09
N GLN A 135 -9.34 -10.52 -10.53
CA GLN A 135 -10.66 -10.14 -11.03
C GLN A 135 -10.62 -9.60 -12.46
N SER A 136 -9.62 -8.78 -12.80
CA SER A 136 -9.45 -8.27 -14.18
C SER A 136 -9.04 -9.34 -15.18
N ILE A 137 -8.42 -10.44 -14.71
CA ILE A 137 -8.13 -11.60 -15.55
C ILE A 137 -9.40 -12.43 -15.79
N ALA A 138 -10.22 -12.60 -14.75
CA ALA A 138 -11.48 -13.34 -14.82
C ALA A 138 -12.56 -12.60 -15.63
N ASP A 139 -12.61 -11.30 -15.50
CA ASP A 139 -13.60 -10.42 -16.15
C ASP A 139 -12.94 -9.07 -16.50
N PRO A 140 -12.34 -8.94 -17.70
CA PRO A 140 -11.71 -7.69 -18.14
C PRO A 140 -12.68 -6.50 -18.23
N GLU A 141 -13.97 -6.76 -18.45
CA GLU A 141 -15.00 -5.74 -18.56
C GLU A 141 -15.59 -5.30 -17.20
N MET A 142 -15.13 -5.88 -16.11
CA MET A 142 -15.64 -5.58 -14.77
C MET A 142 -15.67 -4.07 -14.44
N PRO A 143 -14.65 -3.24 -14.82
CA PRO A 143 -14.68 -1.81 -14.54
C PRO A 143 -15.77 -1.04 -15.30
N ASN A 144 -16.36 -1.64 -16.35
CA ASN A 144 -17.39 -1.04 -17.19
C ASN A 144 -18.82 -1.46 -16.79
N LYS A 145 -18.95 -2.31 -15.79
CA LYS A 145 -20.22 -2.86 -15.29
C LYS A 145 -20.69 -2.17 -14.03
#